data_832582293609802bf30cc4d07454ed42
#
_entry.id   832582293609802bf30cc4d07454ed42
#
_cell.length_a   1.000
_cell.length_b   1.000
_cell.length_c   1.000
_cell.angle_alpha   90.00
_cell.angle_beta   90.00
_cell.angle_gamma   90.00
#
_symmetry.space_group_name_H-M   'P 1'
#
loop_
_entity.id
_entity.type
_entity.pdbx_description
1 polymer ?
#
loop_
_entity_poly.entity_id
_entity_poly.type
_entity_poly.pdbx_seq_one_letter_code
_entity_poly.pdbx_strand_id
1 'polypeptide(L)'
;MPVLLTTQFRVGLLDARIKDERIPSLYGMLGQETNGAGGMFKAFRTIPVIGQIIEDMRELCPDAWLINFTNPSGMVTEAVIKHFGWKKCIGLCNVPTIAMMAEPKLLGKDISQLNYRYAGINHFHWHKVFDENGNDMTPILIDHINEKGGGTPANIYQAEFPLELLHSMNMVPCGYHRYYYMKQAMLEHAIEEFNEGGTRAEQMKQVEHELFEIYKNAELHEKPEQLGKRGGAYYSDAACECIRAIYANKKIHMVVSTQNNGAISCLDDDSIVEVSSIISATGAQPMAFGKLPSAEKGWLQMMKAMEECTIEAALTGDYGKALEAFVLNPLVENNENTTKVLDELLVAHAKYLPQFKEKIEELKAKGVHSTDPVVMDLMEHGH
;
A
#
# COMPACT_ATOMS: atom_id res chain seq x y z
N MET A 1 -12.89 -3.47 28.85
CA MET A 1 -12.27 -2.50 27.92
C MET A 1 -11.92 -3.25 26.64
N PRO A 2 -12.19 -2.73 25.44
CA PRO A 2 -11.74 -3.39 24.23
C PRO A 2 -10.21 -3.44 24.20
N VAL A 3 -9.65 -4.60 23.89
CA VAL A 3 -8.24 -4.75 23.59
C VAL A 3 -8.03 -4.30 22.13
N LEU A 4 -6.99 -3.52 21.88
CA LEU A 4 -6.64 -3.05 20.54
C LEU A 4 -5.19 -3.45 20.27
N LEU A 5 -4.98 -4.15 19.15
CA LEU A 5 -3.68 -4.51 18.64
C LEU A 5 -3.40 -3.70 17.38
N THR A 6 -2.21 -3.15 17.25
CA THR A 6 -1.76 -2.49 16.01
C THR A 6 -0.63 -3.29 15.39
N THR A 7 -0.65 -3.45 14.07
CA THR A 7 0.41 -4.13 13.33
C THR A 7 1.10 -3.19 12.36
N GLN A 8 2.43 -3.16 12.42
CA GLN A 8 3.29 -2.43 11.49
C GLN A 8 4.66 -3.10 11.44
N PHE A 9 4.76 -4.17 10.66
CA PHE A 9 6.00 -4.94 10.52
C PHE A 9 6.38 -5.13 9.05
N ARG A 10 7.63 -5.53 8.81
CA ARG A 10 8.16 -5.82 7.48
C ARG A 10 8.98 -7.10 7.56
N VAL A 11 8.50 -8.16 6.92
CA VAL A 11 9.24 -9.43 6.83
C VAL A 11 10.43 -9.25 5.90
N GLY A 12 11.63 -9.59 6.39
CA GLY A 12 12.90 -9.44 5.68
C GLY A 12 13.44 -8.00 5.64
N LEU A 13 12.83 -7.07 6.42
CA LEU A 13 13.31 -5.69 6.62
C LEU A 13 13.55 -4.93 5.30
N LEU A 14 14.54 -4.04 5.29
CA LEU A 14 14.93 -3.30 4.08
C LEU A 14 15.71 -4.16 3.08
N ASP A 15 16.38 -5.22 3.52
CA ASP A 15 17.11 -6.14 2.64
C ASP A 15 16.16 -6.86 1.67
N ALA A 16 14.99 -7.29 2.14
CA ALA A 16 13.98 -7.84 1.25
C ALA A 16 13.44 -6.76 0.30
N ARG A 17 13.22 -5.53 0.77
CA ARG A 17 12.76 -4.43 -0.06
C ARG A 17 13.77 -4.05 -1.15
N ILE A 18 15.07 -4.08 -0.85
CA ILE A 18 16.13 -3.84 -1.86
C ILE A 18 15.99 -4.86 -3.00
N LYS A 19 15.80 -6.14 -2.69
CA LYS A 19 15.57 -7.19 -3.70
C LYS A 19 14.28 -6.94 -4.50
N ASP A 20 13.19 -6.54 -3.83
CA ASP A 20 11.91 -6.19 -4.46
C ASP A 20 12.02 -5.03 -5.46
N GLU A 21 12.93 -4.07 -5.21
CA GLU A 21 13.13 -2.91 -6.06
C GLU A 21 14.17 -3.17 -7.16
N ARG A 22 15.31 -3.82 -6.83
CA ARG A 22 16.41 -4.04 -7.76
C ARG A 22 16.06 -5.04 -8.87
N ILE A 23 15.49 -6.20 -8.54
CA ILE A 23 15.25 -7.26 -9.52
C ILE A 23 14.34 -6.78 -10.65
N PRO A 24 13.16 -6.19 -10.43
CA PRO A 24 12.36 -5.65 -11.54
C PRO A 24 13.09 -4.57 -12.35
N SER A 25 13.87 -3.71 -11.70
CA SER A 25 14.62 -2.63 -12.36
C SER A 25 15.68 -3.17 -13.34
N LEU A 26 16.30 -4.32 -13.05
CA LEU A 26 17.24 -4.98 -13.99
C LEU A 26 16.57 -5.40 -15.31
N TYR A 27 15.27 -5.59 -15.31
CA TYR A 27 14.47 -5.97 -16.47
C TYR A 27 13.67 -4.80 -17.06
N GLY A 28 13.98 -3.56 -16.69
CA GLY A 28 13.29 -2.37 -17.17
C GLY A 28 11.86 -2.22 -16.67
N MET A 29 11.53 -2.84 -15.52
CA MET A 29 10.24 -2.72 -14.85
C MET A 29 10.34 -1.82 -13.63
N LEU A 30 9.21 -1.21 -13.24
CA LEU A 30 9.16 -0.41 -12.00
C LEU A 30 9.38 -1.27 -10.76
N GLY A 31 10.48 -1.05 -10.06
CA GLY A 31 10.80 -1.64 -8.75
C GLY A 31 10.02 -0.95 -7.62
N GLN A 32 8.70 -0.92 -7.70
CA GLN A 32 7.84 -0.26 -6.71
C GLN A 32 7.41 -1.25 -5.61
N GLU A 33 7.73 -0.92 -4.36
CA GLU A 33 7.66 -1.83 -3.21
C GLU A 33 6.24 -2.18 -2.72
N THR A 34 5.22 -1.46 -3.18
CA THR A 34 3.87 -1.64 -2.62
C THR A 34 2.85 -2.00 -3.70
N ASN A 35 2.96 -1.44 -4.90
CA ASN A 35 1.97 -1.60 -5.96
C ASN A 35 2.45 -2.51 -7.11
N GLY A 36 3.76 -2.68 -7.29
CA GLY A 36 4.35 -3.50 -8.36
C GLY A 36 4.65 -4.94 -7.93
N ALA A 37 5.58 -5.57 -8.66
CA ALA A 37 6.09 -6.90 -8.34
C ALA A 37 6.57 -7.01 -6.88
N GLY A 38 7.28 -6.00 -6.39
CA GLY A 38 7.73 -5.93 -5.00
C GLY A 38 6.58 -5.92 -4.00
N GLY A 39 5.45 -5.27 -4.30
CA GLY A 39 4.25 -5.29 -3.47
C GLY A 39 3.65 -6.69 -3.34
N MET A 40 3.59 -7.43 -4.44
CA MET A 40 3.12 -8.84 -4.43
C MET A 40 4.05 -9.72 -3.61
N PHE A 41 5.37 -9.58 -3.78
CA PHE A 41 6.34 -10.34 -2.98
C PHE A 41 6.31 -9.97 -1.50
N LYS A 42 6.07 -8.71 -1.18
CA LYS A 42 5.83 -8.27 0.18
C LYS A 42 4.59 -8.92 0.79
N ALA A 43 3.50 -9.04 0.01
CA ALA A 43 2.31 -9.79 0.43
C ALA A 43 2.61 -11.28 0.65
N PHE A 44 3.34 -11.95 -0.27
CA PHE A 44 3.74 -13.35 -0.13
C PHE A 44 4.49 -13.63 1.18
N ARG A 45 5.33 -12.69 1.62
CA ARG A 45 6.08 -12.81 2.88
C ARG A 45 5.23 -12.45 4.11
N THR A 46 4.33 -11.49 4.00
CA THR A 46 3.61 -10.88 5.11
C THR A 46 2.36 -11.65 5.52
N ILE A 47 1.59 -12.15 4.52
CA ILE A 47 0.31 -12.81 4.76
C ILE A 47 0.45 -14.07 5.63
N PRO A 48 1.42 -14.96 5.42
CA PRO A 48 1.60 -16.09 6.33
C PRO A 48 1.92 -15.67 7.77
N VAL A 49 2.69 -14.61 7.96
CA VAL A 49 3.08 -14.10 9.30
C VAL A 49 1.88 -13.48 10.02
N ILE A 50 1.05 -12.68 9.33
CA ILE A 50 -0.15 -12.13 9.96
C ILE A 50 -1.14 -13.24 10.32
N GLY A 51 -1.18 -14.33 9.54
CA GLY A 51 -1.97 -15.51 9.86
C GLY A 51 -1.57 -16.13 11.21
N GLN A 52 -0.28 -16.25 11.48
CA GLN A 52 0.22 -16.71 12.79
C GLN A 52 -0.18 -15.76 13.93
N ILE A 53 -0.08 -14.45 13.71
CA ILE A 53 -0.55 -13.44 14.68
C ILE A 53 -2.05 -13.60 14.96
N ILE A 54 -2.86 -13.87 13.95
CA ILE A 54 -4.30 -14.10 14.13
C ILE A 54 -4.57 -15.35 14.96
N GLU A 55 -3.82 -16.44 14.77
CA GLU A 55 -3.97 -17.64 15.62
C GLU A 55 -3.60 -17.35 17.09
N ASP A 56 -2.51 -16.63 17.33
CA ASP A 56 -2.14 -16.17 18.67
C ASP A 56 -3.22 -15.27 19.29
N MET A 57 -3.83 -14.38 18.49
CA MET A 57 -4.93 -13.52 18.95
C MET A 57 -6.17 -14.30 19.32
N ARG A 58 -6.48 -15.41 18.62
CA ARG A 58 -7.62 -16.28 18.96
C ARG A 58 -7.52 -16.86 20.36
N GLU A 59 -6.29 -17.20 20.74
CA GLU A 59 -6.00 -17.78 22.06
C GLU A 59 -5.92 -16.70 23.15
N LEU A 60 -5.15 -15.62 22.88
CA LEU A 60 -4.75 -14.67 23.91
C LEU A 60 -5.73 -13.48 24.06
N CYS A 61 -6.41 -13.06 23.00
CA CYS A 61 -7.28 -11.89 23.02
C CYS A 61 -8.42 -11.98 21.97
N PRO A 62 -9.35 -12.96 22.10
CA PRO A 62 -10.33 -13.28 21.06
C PRO A 62 -11.32 -12.14 20.72
N ASP A 63 -11.41 -11.15 21.58
CA ASP A 63 -12.28 -9.99 21.40
C ASP A 63 -11.57 -8.72 20.90
N ALA A 64 -10.26 -8.80 20.65
CA ALA A 64 -9.47 -7.65 20.27
C ALA A 64 -9.83 -7.09 18.89
N TRP A 65 -9.69 -5.77 18.74
CA TRP A 65 -9.63 -5.12 17.45
C TRP A 65 -8.20 -5.15 16.91
N LEU A 66 -8.04 -5.49 15.64
CA LEU A 66 -6.79 -5.36 14.91
C LEU A 66 -6.83 -4.10 14.02
N ILE A 67 -5.88 -3.19 14.23
CA ILE A 67 -5.66 -2.03 13.38
C ILE A 67 -4.39 -2.30 12.57
N ASN A 68 -4.56 -2.56 11.28
CA ASN A 68 -3.48 -2.98 10.41
C ASN A 68 -2.88 -1.82 9.61
N PHE A 69 -1.60 -1.50 9.87
CA PHE A 69 -0.77 -0.61 9.04
C PHE A 69 0.25 -1.38 8.20
N THR A 70 0.34 -2.69 8.37
CA THR A 70 1.31 -3.51 7.65
C THR A 70 0.98 -3.57 6.18
N ASN A 71 1.91 -3.13 5.35
CA ASN A 71 1.76 -3.12 3.89
C ASN A 71 2.10 -4.49 3.25
N PRO A 72 1.41 -4.80 2.13
CA PRO A 72 0.36 -4.06 1.43
C PRO A 72 -0.94 -4.07 2.23
N SER A 73 -1.33 -2.91 2.77
CA SER A 73 -2.38 -2.85 3.79
C SER A 73 -3.74 -3.39 3.32
N GLY A 74 -4.11 -3.16 2.06
CA GLY A 74 -5.33 -3.70 1.46
C GLY A 74 -5.33 -5.24 1.46
N MET A 75 -4.32 -5.86 0.85
CA MET A 75 -4.19 -7.32 0.76
C MET A 75 -4.07 -7.99 2.14
N VAL A 76 -3.30 -7.41 3.06
CA VAL A 76 -3.16 -7.94 4.42
C VAL A 76 -4.49 -7.87 5.17
N THR A 77 -5.22 -6.76 5.08
CA THR A 77 -6.53 -6.60 5.70
C THR A 77 -7.55 -7.58 5.11
N GLU A 78 -7.50 -7.81 3.78
CA GLU A 78 -8.37 -8.77 3.12
C GLU A 78 -8.06 -10.21 3.57
N ALA A 79 -6.78 -10.59 3.63
CA ALA A 79 -6.38 -11.89 4.15
C ALA A 79 -6.88 -12.09 5.59
N VAL A 80 -6.76 -11.08 6.45
CA VAL A 80 -7.22 -11.13 7.85
C VAL A 80 -8.73 -11.33 7.94
N ILE A 81 -9.52 -10.55 7.22
CA ILE A 81 -10.98 -10.56 7.34
C ILE A 81 -11.59 -11.76 6.59
N LYS A 82 -11.15 -11.98 5.34
CA LYS A 82 -11.79 -12.94 4.43
C LYS A 82 -11.23 -14.36 4.60
N HIS A 83 -9.91 -14.50 4.69
CA HIS A 83 -9.26 -15.81 4.72
C HIS A 83 -8.98 -16.33 6.14
N PHE A 84 -8.55 -15.46 7.04
CA PHE A 84 -8.37 -15.85 8.45
C PHE A 84 -9.62 -15.63 9.31
N GLY A 85 -10.69 -15.02 8.78
CA GLY A 85 -11.99 -14.87 9.44
C GLY A 85 -12.02 -13.94 10.66
N TRP A 86 -11.00 -13.08 10.83
CA TRP A 86 -10.96 -12.10 11.93
C TRP A 86 -11.70 -10.82 11.54
N LYS A 87 -12.98 -10.74 11.89
CA LYS A 87 -13.89 -9.65 11.48
C LYS A 87 -13.61 -8.29 12.14
N LYS A 88 -13.02 -8.29 13.34
CA LYS A 88 -12.66 -7.06 14.06
C LYS A 88 -11.31 -6.51 13.55
N CYS A 89 -11.24 -6.16 12.27
CA CYS A 89 -10.04 -5.62 11.63
C CYS A 89 -10.37 -4.35 10.84
N ILE A 90 -9.49 -3.36 10.93
CA ILE A 90 -9.51 -2.14 10.12
C ILE A 90 -8.11 -1.94 9.56
N GLY A 91 -7.99 -1.79 8.24
CA GLY A 91 -6.75 -1.39 7.60
C GLY A 91 -6.62 0.12 7.51
N LEU A 92 -5.44 0.65 7.81
CA LEU A 92 -5.16 2.07 7.78
C LEU A 92 -3.97 2.39 6.87
N CYS A 93 -4.07 3.53 6.19
CA CYS A 93 -3.00 4.16 5.44
C CYS A 93 -2.97 5.65 5.75
N ASN A 94 -1.78 6.25 5.70
CA ASN A 94 -1.63 7.69 5.90
C ASN A 94 -1.90 8.51 4.62
N VAL A 95 -1.97 7.90 3.45
CA VAL A 95 -2.14 8.60 2.16
C VAL A 95 -3.42 9.43 2.13
N PRO A 96 -4.61 8.92 2.48
CA PRO A 96 -5.80 9.73 2.55
C PRO A 96 -5.69 10.85 3.58
N THR A 97 -5.07 10.59 4.73
CA THR A 97 -4.86 11.60 5.78
C THR A 97 -3.96 12.74 5.31
N ILE A 98 -2.87 12.41 4.58
CA ILE A 98 -1.98 13.43 3.98
C ILE A 98 -2.76 14.34 3.04
N ALA A 99 -3.58 13.76 2.15
CA ALA A 99 -4.43 14.51 1.23
C ALA A 99 -5.42 15.42 1.98
N MET A 100 -6.18 14.86 2.92
CA MET A 100 -7.15 15.60 3.73
C MET A 100 -6.53 16.72 4.60
N MET A 101 -5.24 16.67 4.89
CA MET A 101 -4.51 17.72 5.62
C MET A 101 -3.91 18.79 4.69
N ALA A 102 -3.63 18.45 3.44
CA ALA A 102 -3.04 19.36 2.46
C ALA A 102 -4.09 20.15 1.65
N GLU A 103 -5.11 19.46 1.16
CA GLU A 103 -6.10 19.97 0.22
C GLU A 103 -6.97 21.12 0.74
N PRO A 104 -7.36 21.19 2.04
CA PRO A 104 -8.09 22.34 2.55
C PRO A 104 -7.35 23.67 2.33
N LYS A 105 -6.01 23.65 2.42
CA LYS A 105 -5.18 24.83 2.18
C LYS A 105 -5.23 25.28 0.72
N LEU A 106 -5.25 24.33 -0.23
CA LEU A 106 -5.38 24.63 -1.66
C LEU A 106 -6.74 25.23 -1.98
N LEU A 107 -7.78 24.77 -1.28
CA LEU A 107 -9.15 25.25 -1.45
C LEU A 107 -9.47 26.52 -0.63
N GLY A 108 -8.53 27.01 0.20
CA GLY A 108 -8.75 28.14 1.07
C GLY A 108 -9.86 27.93 2.11
N LYS A 109 -10.03 26.66 2.57
CA LYS A 109 -11.07 26.25 3.51
C LYS A 109 -10.48 25.56 4.74
N ASP A 110 -11.26 25.49 5.81
CA ASP A 110 -10.98 24.60 6.95
C ASP A 110 -11.46 23.18 6.62
N ILE A 111 -10.76 22.17 7.16
CA ILE A 111 -11.12 20.76 6.94
C ILE A 111 -12.55 20.44 7.41
N SER A 112 -13.05 21.11 8.44
CA SER A 112 -14.41 20.96 8.95
C SER A 112 -15.50 21.43 7.98
N GLN A 113 -15.15 22.23 6.98
CA GLN A 113 -16.02 22.74 5.93
C GLN A 113 -16.04 21.81 4.69
N LEU A 114 -15.28 20.73 4.70
CA LEU A 114 -15.13 19.83 3.56
C LEU A 114 -15.65 18.43 3.86
N ASN A 115 -16.32 17.86 2.88
CA ASN A 115 -16.83 16.50 2.89
C ASN A 115 -16.13 15.68 1.83
N TYR A 116 -15.38 14.67 2.26
CA TYR A 116 -14.60 13.80 1.41
C TYR A 116 -15.34 12.50 1.10
N ARG A 117 -15.32 12.07 -0.15
CA ARG A 117 -15.84 10.77 -0.59
C ARG A 117 -14.76 10.02 -1.33
N TYR A 118 -14.26 8.96 -0.72
CA TYR A 118 -13.22 8.09 -1.25
C TYR A 118 -13.80 6.79 -1.78
N ALA A 119 -13.25 6.30 -2.90
CA ALA A 119 -13.56 4.99 -3.46
C ALA A 119 -12.34 4.37 -4.14
N GLY A 120 -12.05 3.12 -3.79
CA GLY A 120 -10.96 2.33 -4.36
C GLY A 120 -10.47 1.24 -3.44
N ILE A 121 -9.21 0.87 -3.60
CA ILE A 121 -8.45 -0.03 -2.73
C ILE A 121 -7.20 0.69 -2.23
N ASN A 122 -6.51 0.12 -1.25
CA ASN A 122 -5.33 0.76 -0.69
C ASN A 122 -4.29 1.08 -1.76
N HIS A 123 -3.80 2.32 -1.79
CA HIS A 123 -2.89 2.90 -2.79
C HIS A 123 -3.44 2.95 -4.22
N PHE A 124 -4.72 2.65 -4.42
CA PHE A 124 -5.38 2.73 -5.71
C PHE A 124 -6.83 3.19 -5.54
N HIS A 125 -7.00 4.45 -5.15
CA HIS A 125 -8.29 5.07 -4.88
C HIS A 125 -8.40 6.46 -5.50
N TRP A 126 -9.61 6.91 -5.67
CA TRP A 126 -9.97 8.26 -6.07
C TRP A 126 -10.86 8.90 -5.02
N HIS A 127 -10.94 10.22 -5.03
CA HIS A 127 -11.88 10.90 -4.17
C HIS A 127 -12.52 12.13 -4.82
N LYS A 128 -13.63 12.56 -4.24
CA LYS A 128 -14.31 13.81 -4.48
C LYS A 128 -14.38 14.62 -3.20
N VAL A 129 -14.40 15.94 -3.37
CA VAL A 129 -14.48 16.89 -2.26
C VAL A 129 -15.67 17.80 -2.47
N PHE A 130 -16.48 17.96 -1.44
CA PHE A 130 -17.63 18.84 -1.43
C PHE A 130 -17.52 19.83 -0.28
N ASP A 131 -18.03 21.06 -0.45
CA ASP A 131 -18.11 22.01 0.64
C ASP A 131 -19.30 21.70 1.59
N GLU A 132 -19.45 22.53 2.64
CA GLU A 132 -20.55 22.41 3.63
C GLU A 132 -21.95 22.61 3.03
N ASN A 133 -22.06 23.22 1.86
CA ASN A 133 -23.31 23.44 1.14
C ASN A 133 -23.58 22.34 0.09
N GLY A 134 -22.65 21.37 -0.07
CA GLY A 134 -22.74 20.29 -1.05
C GLY A 134 -22.25 20.67 -2.45
N ASN A 135 -21.59 21.81 -2.64
CA ASN A 135 -20.98 22.18 -3.90
C ASN A 135 -19.75 21.31 -4.18
N ASP A 136 -19.62 20.81 -5.41
CA ASP A 136 -18.47 19.99 -5.83
C ASP A 136 -17.22 20.89 -5.99
N MET A 137 -16.25 20.70 -5.10
CA MET A 137 -14.97 21.39 -5.11
C MET A 137 -13.88 20.62 -5.87
N THR A 138 -14.19 19.42 -6.35
CA THR A 138 -13.23 18.53 -7.03
C THR A 138 -12.58 19.19 -8.24
N PRO A 139 -13.30 19.90 -9.14
CA PRO A 139 -12.68 20.56 -10.29
C PRO A 139 -11.63 21.60 -9.90
N ILE A 140 -11.90 22.39 -8.86
CA ILE A 140 -10.96 23.39 -8.37
C ILE A 140 -9.70 22.71 -7.81
N LEU A 141 -9.86 21.60 -7.07
CA LEU A 141 -8.73 20.86 -6.52
C LEU A 141 -7.89 20.22 -7.64
N ILE A 142 -8.51 19.73 -8.71
CA ILE A 142 -7.81 19.20 -9.88
C ILE A 142 -6.89 20.26 -10.50
N ASP A 143 -7.34 21.49 -10.62
CA ASP A 143 -6.53 22.59 -11.19
C ASP A 143 -5.23 22.85 -10.41
N HIS A 144 -5.22 22.50 -9.10
CA HIS A 144 -4.07 22.69 -8.21
C HIS A 144 -3.26 21.42 -7.91
N ILE A 145 -3.66 20.24 -8.45
CA ILE A 145 -3.07 18.95 -8.05
C ILE A 145 -1.58 18.80 -8.38
N ASN A 146 -1.10 19.49 -9.41
CA ASN A 146 0.29 19.49 -9.82
C ASN A 146 1.15 20.52 -9.05
N GLU A 147 0.55 21.35 -8.20
CA GLU A 147 1.27 22.28 -7.34
C GLU A 147 1.99 21.54 -6.20
N LYS A 148 3.10 22.14 -5.72
CA LYS A 148 3.80 21.60 -4.57
C LYS A 148 2.89 21.57 -3.33
N GLY A 149 2.75 20.41 -2.72
CA GLY A 149 1.90 20.22 -1.55
C GLY A 149 0.49 19.70 -1.85
N GLY A 150 0.22 19.27 -3.08
CA GLY A 150 -1.08 18.72 -3.54
C GLY A 150 -1.48 17.35 -2.97
N GLY A 151 -1.16 17.04 -1.70
CA GLY A 151 -1.62 15.82 -1.04
C GLY A 151 -0.86 14.54 -1.41
N THR A 152 0.18 14.63 -2.24
CA THR A 152 1.03 13.48 -2.58
C THR A 152 2.08 13.26 -1.49
N PRO A 153 2.28 12.01 -1.01
CA PRO A 153 3.38 11.69 -0.11
C PRO A 153 4.75 12.16 -0.65
N ALA A 154 5.59 12.73 0.19
CA ALA A 154 6.86 13.31 -0.20
C ALA A 154 7.88 12.33 -0.81
N ASN A 155 7.66 11.04 -0.61
CA ASN A 155 8.48 9.94 -1.14
C ASN A 155 8.03 9.44 -2.53
N ILE A 156 7.04 10.06 -3.14
CA ILE A 156 6.59 9.75 -4.50
C ILE A 156 7.03 10.87 -5.43
N TYR A 157 7.74 10.52 -6.51
CA TYR A 157 8.11 11.48 -7.55
C TYR A 157 6.86 12.17 -8.13
N GLN A 158 6.93 13.49 -8.26
CA GLN A 158 5.78 14.32 -8.64
C GLN A 158 5.71 14.54 -10.16
N ALA A 159 5.68 13.45 -10.94
CA ALA A 159 5.33 13.58 -12.35
C ALA A 159 3.94 14.24 -12.48
N GLU A 160 3.83 15.25 -13.35
CA GLU A 160 2.60 16.01 -13.51
C GLU A 160 1.49 15.16 -14.13
N PHE A 161 0.30 15.20 -13.54
CA PHE A 161 -0.88 14.58 -14.13
C PHE A 161 -1.41 15.39 -15.31
N PRO A 162 -1.87 14.76 -16.40
CA PRO A 162 -2.61 15.46 -17.46
C PRO A 162 -3.96 15.95 -16.90
N LEU A 163 -4.15 17.26 -16.80
CA LEU A 163 -5.35 17.86 -16.17
C LEU A 163 -6.64 17.48 -16.93
N GLU A 164 -6.58 17.40 -18.27
CA GLU A 164 -7.73 16.99 -19.11
C GLU A 164 -8.22 15.59 -18.74
N LEU A 165 -7.30 14.66 -18.41
CA LEU A 165 -7.67 13.32 -17.95
C LEU A 165 -8.42 13.41 -16.62
N LEU A 166 -7.89 14.19 -15.67
CA LEU A 166 -8.49 14.32 -14.33
C LEU A 166 -9.84 15.04 -14.38
N HIS A 167 -9.98 16.09 -15.18
CA HIS A 167 -11.28 16.75 -15.40
C HIS A 167 -12.29 15.81 -16.04
N SER A 168 -11.87 14.98 -16.99
CA SER A 168 -12.75 13.98 -17.63
C SER A 168 -13.31 12.96 -16.62
N MET A 169 -12.50 12.51 -15.67
CA MET A 169 -12.98 11.59 -14.63
C MET A 169 -13.69 12.30 -13.47
N ASN A 170 -13.49 13.62 -13.32
CA ASN A 170 -14.00 14.45 -12.21
C ASN A 170 -13.78 13.81 -10.83
N MET A 171 -12.58 13.33 -10.60
CA MET A 171 -12.12 12.75 -9.35
C MET A 171 -10.62 13.00 -9.17
N VAL A 172 -10.18 13.15 -7.94
CA VAL A 172 -8.76 13.30 -7.59
C VAL A 172 -8.16 11.90 -7.37
N PRO A 173 -7.15 11.50 -8.15
CA PRO A 173 -6.46 10.23 -7.92
C PRO A 173 -5.50 10.35 -6.74
N CYS A 174 -5.30 9.26 -6.00
CA CYS A 174 -4.24 9.23 -4.99
C CYS A 174 -2.85 9.36 -5.65
N GLY A 175 -1.87 9.81 -4.88
CA GLY A 175 -0.51 10.06 -5.39
C GLY A 175 0.14 8.88 -6.11
N TYR A 176 -0.21 7.65 -5.72
CA TYR A 176 0.27 6.41 -6.34
C TYR A 176 -0.22 6.20 -7.78
N HIS A 177 -1.29 6.86 -8.22
CA HIS A 177 -1.74 6.77 -9.62
C HIS A 177 -0.71 7.31 -10.62
N ARG A 178 0.29 8.07 -10.18
CA ARG A 178 1.42 8.45 -11.04
C ARG A 178 2.14 7.26 -11.62
N TYR A 179 2.31 6.18 -10.87
CA TYR A 179 2.91 4.94 -11.36
C TYR A 179 2.11 4.30 -12.51
N TYR A 180 0.83 4.58 -12.61
CA TYR A 180 -0.07 4.02 -13.63
C TYR A 180 -0.31 5.00 -14.79
N TYR A 181 -0.65 6.25 -14.47
CA TYR A 181 -0.99 7.26 -15.48
C TYR A 181 0.25 7.92 -16.09
N MET A 182 1.34 8.00 -15.34
CA MET A 182 2.62 8.59 -15.74
C MET A 182 3.75 7.55 -15.73
N LYS A 183 3.43 6.29 -16.09
CA LYS A 183 4.31 5.13 -15.93
C LYS A 183 5.71 5.36 -16.50
N GLN A 184 5.81 5.93 -17.70
CA GLN A 184 7.11 6.15 -18.37
C GLN A 184 7.97 7.13 -17.56
N ALA A 185 7.44 8.28 -17.16
CA ALA A 185 8.19 9.27 -16.38
C ALA A 185 8.61 8.72 -15.00
N MET A 186 7.73 7.92 -14.37
CA MET A 186 8.06 7.27 -13.11
C MET A 186 9.16 6.21 -13.27
N LEU A 187 9.17 5.47 -14.38
CA LEU A 187 10.20 4.48 -14.69
C LEU A 187 11.54 5.13 -14.99
N GLU A 188 11.56 6.18 -15.82
CA GLU A 188 12.75 6.94 -16.14
C GLU A 188 13.42 7.49 -14.89
N HIS A 189 12.63 8.15 -14.03
CA HIS A 189 13.12 8.66 -12.75
C HIS A 189 13.67 7.54 -11.83
N ALA A 190 12.97 6.40 -11.74
CA ALA A 190 13.44 5.27 -10.94
C ALA A 190 14.76 4.67 -11.47
N ILE A 191 14.95 4.63 -12.80
CA ILE A 191 16.19 4.18 -13.43
C ILE A 191 17.33 5.18 -13.18
N GLU A 192 17.05 6.49 -13.24
CA GLU A 192 18.04 7.52 -12.91
C GLU A 192 18.51 7.37 -11.43
N GLU A 193 17.57 7.30 -10.48
CA GLU A 193 17.92 7.06 -9.06
C GLU A 193 18.73 5.77 -8.87
N PHE A 194 18.33 4.69 -9.53
CA PHE A 194 19.02 3.40 -9.44
C PHE A 194 20.47 3.49 -9.92
N ASN A 195 20.73 4.23 -11.02
CA ASN A 195 22.07 4.39 -11.58
C ASN A 195 22.96 5.34 -10.77
N GLU A 196 22.37 6.33 -10.10
CA GLU A 196 23.12 7.35 -9.33
C GLU A 196 23.43 6.95 -7.90
N GLY A 197 22.51 6.30 -7.21
CA GLY A 197 22.63 6.07 -5.77
C GLY A 197 21.99 4.79 -5.25
N GLY A 198 21.61 3.89 -6.14
CA GLY A 198 20.87 2.68 -5.79
C GLY A 198 19.37 2.94 -5.60
N THR A 199 18.64 1.92 -5.24
CA THR A 199 17.19 1.99 -5.06
C THR A 199 16.79 2.84 -3.86
N ARG A 200 15.52 3.23 -3.82
CA ARG A 200 14.95 3.93 -2.65
C ARG A 200 15.15 3.14 -1.35
N ALA A 201 15.10 1.82 -1.40
CA ALA A 201 15.34 0.97 -0.23
C ALA A 201 16.77 1.09 0.30
N GLU A 202 17.76 1.17 -0.58
CA GLU A 202 19.17 1.37 -0.19
C GLU A 202 19.37 2.72 0.49
N GLN A 203 18.80 3.79 -0.09
CA GLN A 203 18.79 5.11 0.54
C GLN A 203 18.12 5.09 1.93
N MET A 204 17.01 4.37 2.07
CA MET A 204 16.31 4.26 3.34
C MET A 204 17.05 3.42 4.36
N LYS A 205 17.85 2.44 3.95
CA LYS A 205 18.74 1.67 4.84
C LYS A 205 19.80 2.58 5.49
N GLN A 206 20.33 3.52 4.74
CA GLN A 206 21.25 4.52 5.27
C GLN A 206 20.54 5.46 6.28
N VAL A 207 19.36 5.97 5.94
CA VAL A 207 18.56 6.83 6.84
C VAL A 207 18.16 6.07 8.12
N GLU A 208 17.84 4.78 8.03
CA GLU A 208 17.50 3.94 9.18
C GLU A 208 18.71 3.75 10.10
N HIS A 209 19.89 3.53 9.54
CA HIS A 209 21.13 3.44 10.30
C HIS A 209 21.40 4.75 11.07
N GLU A 210 21.27 5.91 10.41
CA GLU A 210 21.42 7.22 11.06
C GLU A 210 20.41 7.41 12.19
N LEU A 211 19.15 7.02 11.97
CA LEU A 211 18.10 7.11 12.99
C LEU A 211 18.42 6.23 14.22
N PHE A 212 18.91 5.01 14.03
CA PHE A 212 19.25 4.14 15.13
C PHE A 212 20.43 4.69 15.94
N GLU A 213 21.40 5.35 15.31
CA GLU A 213 22.48 6.04 16.04
C GLU A 213 21.91 7.21 16.88
N ILE A 214 21.01 8.00 16.33
CA ILE A 214 20.34 9.10 17.04
C ILE A 214 19.52 8.58 18.23
N TYR A 215 18.79 7.47 18.06
CA TYR A 215 17.95 6.88 19.11
C TYR A 215 18.72 6.26 20.28
N LYS A 216 20.04 6.07 20.16
CA LYS A 216 20.89 5.70 21.31
C LYS A 216 20.98 6.79 22.37
N ASN A 217 20.66 8.04 22.01
CA ASN A 217 20.60 9.14 22.95
C ASN A 217 19.30 9.08 23.77
N ALA A 218 19.40 8.70 25.05
CA ALA A 218 18.26 8.61 25.96
C ALA A 218 17.59 9.99 26.25
N GLU A 219 18.32 11.09 26.03
CA GLU A 219 17.85 12.47 26.25
C GLU A 219 17.24 13.09 24.98
N LEU A 220 16.94 12.27 23.98
CA LEU A 220 16.31 12.76 22.76
C LEU A 220 14.82 13.08 23.01
N HIS A 221 14.46 14.35 22.97
CA HIS A 221 13.09 14.86 23.20
C HIS A 221 12.46 15.46 21.94
N GLU A 222 13.22 15.60 20.85
CA GLU A 222 12.76 16.18 19.59
C GLU A 222 12.75 15.13 18.48
N LYS A 223 11.83 15.33 17.53
CA LYS A 223 11.71 14.45 16.36
C LYS A 223 12.93 14.67 15.44
N PRO A 224 13.75 13.63 15.15
CA PRO A 224 14.87 13.76 14.23
C PRO A 224 14.42 14.15 12.82
N GLU A 225 15.19 15.02 12.15
CA GLU A 225 14.94 15.43 10.76
C GLU A 225 14.91 14.25 9.79
N GLN A 226 15.72 13.23 10.04
CA GLN A 226 15.81 11.99 9.25
C GLN A 226 14.44 11.29 9.12
N LEU A 227 13.56 11.40 10.12
CA LEU A 227 12.20 10.84 10.02
C LEU A 227 11.39 11.47 8.88
N GLY A 228 11.64 12.73 8.54
CA GLY A 228 11.00 13.42 7.41
C GLY A 228 11.35 12.79 6.06
N LYS A 229 12.55 12.20 5.95
CA LYS A 229 13.04 11.55 4.73
C LYS A 229 12.37 10.19 4.46
N ARG A 230 11.89 9.50 5.51
CA ARG A 230 11.26 8.17 5.38
C ARG A 230 9.85 8.20 4.79
N GLY A 231 9.16 9.32 4.82
CA GLY A 231 7.71 9.38 4.67
C GLY A 231 7.01 8.91 5.96
N GLY A 232 5.69 8.80 5.95
CA GLY A 232 4.95 8.29 7.12
C GLY A 232 4.43 9.41 8.04
N ALA A 233 4.23 10.60 7.51
CA ALA A 233 3.50 11.65 8.20
C ALA A 233 2.09 11.17 8.62
N TYR A 234 1.62 11.61 9.78
CA TYR A 234 0.27 11.36 10.32
C TYR A 234 -0.10 9.90 10.61
N TYR A 235 0.84 8.96 10.66
CA TYR A 235 0.52 7.57 11.05
C TYR A 235 -0.02 7.47 12.47
N SER A 236 0.63 8.15 13.42
CA SER A 236 0.17 8.22 14.83
C SER A 236 -1.19 8.87 14.96
N ASP A 237 -1.44 9.93 14.19
CA ASP A 237 -2.71 10.65 14.22
C ASP A 237 -3.86 9.76 13.75
N ALA A 238 -3.69 9.09 12.61
CA ALA A 238 -4.67 8.15 12.08
C ALA A 238 -4.92 6.98 13.06
N ALA A 239 -3.85 6.42 13.67
CA ALA A 239 -3.98 5.37 14.65
C ALA A 239 -4.77 5.83 15.89
N CYS A 240 -4.38 6.96 16.47
CA CYS A 240 -5.02 7.50 17.66
C CYS A 240 -6.50 7.85 17.43
N GLU A 241 -6.85 8.42 16.28
CA GLU A 241 -8.23 8.72 15.93
C GLU A 241 -9.06 7.43 15.77
N CYS A 242 -8.53 6.41 15.11
CA CYS A 242 -9.20 5.11 14.99
C CYS A 242 -9.41 4.46 16.36
N ILE A 243 -8.38 4.42 17.20
CA ILE A 243 -8.44 3.91 18.57
C ILE A 243 -9.50 4.67 19.39
N ARG A 244 -9.48 6.01 19.33
CA ARG A 244 -10.44 6.87 20.03
C ARG A 244 -11.87 6.62 19.56
N ALA A 245 -12.07 6.45 18.25
CA ALA A 245 -13.37 6.17 17.66
C ALA A 245 -13.96 4.86 18.19
N ILE A 246 -13.16 3.79 18.21
CA ILE A 246 -13.58 2.47 18.70
C ILE A 246 -13.78 2.49 20.23
N TYR A 247 -12.78 2.94 20.97
CA TYR A 247 -12.75 2.88 22.42
C TYR A 247 -13.84 3.74 23.08
N ALA A 248 -14.01 4.98 22.62
CA ALA A 248 -14.95 5.94 23.19
C ALA A 248 -16.28 6.00 22.42
N ASN A 249 -16.51 5.09 21.48
CA ASN A 249 -17.70 5.06 20.61
C ASN A 249 -17.94 6.43 19.90
N LYS A 250 -16.87 7.08 19.51
CA LYS A 250 -16.95 8.32 18.72
C LYS A 250 -17.27 7.96 17.28
N LYS A 251 -18.26 8.60 16.71
CA LYS A 251 -18.60 8.43 15.28
C LYS A 251 -17.70 9.35 14.47
N ILE A 252 -16.50 8.88 14.11
CA ILE A 252 -15.49 9.69 13.42
C ILE A 252 -15.45 9.26 11.95
N HIS A 253 -15.50 10.25 11.04
CA HIS A 253 -15.27 10.03 9.62
C HIS A 253 -13.77 9.77 9.39
N MET A 254 -13.45 8.63 8.78
CA MET A 254 -12.09 8.26 8.38
C MET A 254 -12.13 7.53 7.03
N VAL A 255 -11.00 7.54 6.31
CA VAL A 255 -10.79 6.70 5.13
C VAL A 255 -10.01 5.47 5.57
N VAL A 256 -10.60 4.30 5.41
CA VAL A 256 -10.05 3.04 5.93
C VAL A 256 -10.27 1.89 4.97
N SER A 257 -9.40 0.88 5.07
CA SER A 257 -9.62 -0.42 4.40
C SER A 257 -10.57 -1.26 5.25
N THR A 258 -11.73 -1.59 4.70
CA THR A 258 -12.80 -2.36 5.33
C THR A 258 -13.61 -3.12 4.28
N GLN A 259 -14.52 -3.99 4.72
CA GLN A 259 -15.41 -4.74 3.84
C GLN A 259 -16.31 -3.78 3.04
N ASN A 260 -16.51 -4.07 1.74
CA ASN A 260 -17.25 -3.23 0.81
C ASN A 260 -18.70 -3.01 1.21
N ASN A 261 -19.42 -4.08 1.52
CA ASN A 261 -20.85 -4.02 1.92
C ASN A 261 -21.69 -3.11 1.00
N GLY A 262 -21.42 -3.13 -0.31
CA GLY A 262 -22.11 -2.33 -1.31
C GLY A 262 -21.65 -0.87 -1.46
N ALA A 263 -20.61 -0.44 -0.77
CA ALA A 263 -20.10 0.96 -0.89
C ALA A 263 -19.64 1.30 -2.31
N ILE A 264 -18.99 0.37 -2.99
CA ILE A 264 -18.58 0.47 -4.39
C ILE A 264 -19.31 -0.61 -5.18
N SER A 265 -20.22 -0.21 -6.06
CA SER A 265 -21.16 -1.12 -6.72
C SER A 265 -20.56 -2.09 -7.76
N CYS A 266 -19.29 -1.96 -8.11
CA CYS A 266 -18.61 -2.82 -9.09
C CYS A 266 -17.68 -3.86 -8.47
N LEU A 267 -17.63 -3.95 -7.16
CA LEU A 267 -16.88 -4.96 -6.41
C LEU A 267 -17.83 -5.77 -5.52
N ASP A 268 -17.44 -6.99 -5.21
CA ASP A 268 -18.21 -7.88 -4.35
C ASP A 268 -18.35 -7.31 -2.93
N ASP A 269 -19.44 -7.64 -2.24
CA ASP A 269 -19.73 -7.12 -0.91
C ASP A 269 -18.69 -7.53 0.14
N ASP A 270 -18.02 -8.66 -0.06
CA ASP A 270 -16.98 -9.18 0.83
C ASP A 270 -15.54 -8.72 0.48
N SER A 271 -15.36 -8.04 -0.65
CA SER A 271 -14.07 -7.44 -1.02
C SER A 271 -13.64 -6.37 -0.01
N ILE A 272 -12.36 -6.26 0.23
CA ILE A 272 -11.83 -5.15 1.05
C ILE A 272 -11.54 -3.96 0.15
N VAL A 273 -12.10 -2.81 0.54
CA VAL A 273 -12.01 -1.53 -0.18
C VAL A 273 -11.48 -0.44 0.74
N GLU A 274 -10.82 0.57 0.19
CA GLU A 274 -10.44 1.78 0.92
C GLU A 274 -11.43 2.89 0.60
N VAL A 275 -12.28 3.21 1.58
CA VAL A 275 -13.43 4.11 1.40
C VAL A 275 -13.64 5.01 2.62
N SER A 276 -14.30 6.13 2.39
CA SER A 276 -14.86 6.94 3.47
C SER A 276 -15.77 6.07 4.35
N SER A 277 -15.56 6.12 5.65
CA SER A 277 -16.29 5.28 6.63
C SER A 277 -16.56 6.06 7.91
N ILE A 278 -17.60 5.67 8.63
CA ILE A 278 -17.82 6.12 10.01
C ILE A 278 -17.30 5.06 10.96
N ILE A 279 -16.33 5.42 11.76
CA ILE A 279 -15.72 4.51 12.75
C ILE A 279 -16.39 4.72 14.12
N SER A 280 -16.77 3.61 14.75
CA SER A 280 -17.40 3.58 16.07
C SER A 280 -16.95 2.34 16.86
N ALA A 281 -17.53 2.09 18.03
CA ALA A 281 -17.29 0.86 18.82
C ALA A 281 -17.63 -0.43 18.06
N THR A 282 -18.48 -0.35 17.04
CA THR A 282 -18.85 -1.49 16.18
C THR A 282 -17.94 -1.65 14.96
N GLY A 283 -16.91 -0.84 14.84
CA GLY A 283 -15.96 -0.84 13.72
C GLY A 283 -16.29 0.17 12.65
N ALA A 284 -15.82 -0.12 11.43
CA ALA A 284 -16.01 0.73 10.27
C ALA A 284 -17.37 0.46 9.61
N GLN A 285 -18.09 1.53 9.32
CA GLN A 285 -19.30 1.51 8.51
C GLN A 285 -19.00 2.25 7.20
N PRO A 286 -18.79 1.52 6.08
CA PRO A 286 -18.45 2.14 4.81
C PRO A 286 -19.59 3.02 4.29
N MET A 287 -19.22 4.17 3.76
CA MET A 287 -20.17 5.10 3.15
C MET A 287 -20.31 4.79 1.65
N ALA A 288 -21.53 4.75 1.14
CA ALA A 288 -21.78 4.48 -0.26
C ALA A 288 -21.14 5.56 -1.14
N PHE A 289 -20.26 5.16 -2.05
CA PHE A 289 -19.79 6.00 -3.14
C PHE A 289 -20.70 5.83 -4.37
N GLY A 290 -21.16 4.61 -4.60
CA GLY A 290 -22.01 4.26 -5.71
C GLY A 290 -21.23 3.77 -6.94
N LYS A 291 -21.57 4.30 -8.12
CA LYS A 291 -20.97 3.86 -9.38
C LYS A 291 -19.73 4.67 -9.71
N LEU A 292 -18.64 3.98 -10.05
CA LEU A 292 -17.49 4.59 -10.71
C LEU A 292 -17.75 4.77 -12.21
N PRO A 293 -17.11 5.78 -12.85
CA PRO A 293 -17.06 5.87 -14.31
C PRO A 293 -16.43 4.61 -14.93
N SER A 294 -16.63 4.41 -16.24
CA SER A 294 -16.28 3.14 -16.89
C SER A 294 -14.79 2.80 -16.86
N ALA A 295 -13.93 3.80 -17.01
CA ALA A 295 -12.48 3.58 -17.01
C ALA A 295 -11.99 3.18 -15.61
N GLU A 296 -12.37 3.95 -14.57
CA GLU A 296 -11.99 3.72 -13.18
C GLU A 296 -12.57 2.41 -12.66
N LYS A 297 -13.79 2.06 -13.08
CA LYS A 297 -14.37 0.74 -12.81
C LYS A 297 -13.52 -0.38 -13.37
N GLY A 298 -13.10 -0.28 -14.64
CA GLY A 298 -12.26 -1.31 -15.27
C GLY A 298 -10.89 -1.46 -14.57
N TRP A 299 -10.26 -0.33 -14.28
CA TRP A 299 -9.00 -0.30 -13.53
C TRP A 299 -9.15 -0.94 -12.15
N LEU A 300 -10.18 -0.55 -11.40
CA LEU A 300 -10.38 -1.05 -10.04
C LEU A 300 -10.66 -2.56 -10.00
N GLN A 301 -11.48 -3.06 -10.91
CA GLN A 301 -11.78 -4.51 -11.01
C GLN A 301 -10.52 -5.31 -11.35
N MET A 302 -9.69 -4.84 -12.28
CA MET A 302 -8.43 -5.50 -12.63
C MET A 302 -7.45 -5.51 -11.45
N MET A 303 -7.31 -4.39 -10.74
CA MET A 303 -6.43 -4.29 -9.58
C MET A 303 -6.93 -5.15 -8.42
N LYS A 304 -8.23 -5.24 -8.19
CA LYS A 304 -8.80 -6.13 -7.17
C LYS A 304 -8.55 -7.60 -7.51
N ALA A 305 -8.75 -8.00 -8.77
CA ALA A 305 -8.42 -9.37 -9.21
C ALA A 305 -6.94 -9.70 -9.02
N MET A 306 -6.04 -8.75 -9.28
CA MET A 306 -4.60 -8.90 -9.01
C MET A 306 -4.33 -9.11 -7.51
N GLU A 307 -4.97 -8.32 -6.62
CA GLU A 307 -4.84 -8.50 -5.17
C GLU A 307 -5.32 -9.89 -4.72
N GLU A 308 -6.47 -10.35 -5.21
CA GLU A 308 -7.05 -11.65 -4.86
C GLU A 308 -6.15 -12.82 -5.31
N CYS A 309 -5.64 -12.79 -6.55
CA CYS A 309 -4.65 -13.77 -7.02
C CYS A 309 -3.36 -13.74 -6.18
N THR A 310 -2.91 -12.56 -5.78
CA THR A 310 -1.72 -12.40 -4.90
C THR A 310 -1.97 -13.02 -3.53
N ILE A 311 -3.12 -12.79 -2.92
CA ILE A 311 -3.48 -13.36 -1.61
C ILE A 311 -3.57 -14.89 -1.71
N GLU A 312 -4.23 -15.42 -2.74
CA GLU A 312 -4.34 -16.85 -2.96
C GLU A 312 -2.95 -17.51 -3.10
N ALA A 313 -2.07 -16.91 -3.92
CA ALA A 313 -0.69 -17.37 -4.06
C ALA A 313 0.11 -17.29 -2.75
N ALA A 314 -0.10 -16.23 -1.95
CA ALA A 314 0.54 -16.08 -0.64
C ALA A 314 0.14 -17.18 0.35
N LEU A 315 -1.10 -17.64 0.30
CA LEU A 315 -1.67 -18.65 1.19
C LEU A 315 -1.31 -20.08 0.75
N THR A 316 -1.27 -20.33 -0.56
CA THR A 316 -1.16 -21.68 -1.11
C THR A 316 0.21 -22.04 -1.67
N GLY A 317 1.01 -21.04 -2.05
CA GLY A 317 2.25 -21.26 -2.81
C GLY A 317 1.99 -21.61 -4.29
N ASP A 318 0.80 -21.35 -4.80
CA ASP A 318 0.46 -21.61 -6.20
C ASP A 318 1.19 -20.65 -7.13
N TYR A 319 2.13 -21.19 -7.92
CA TYR A 319 2.90 -20.42 -8.89
C TYR A 319 2.02 -19.88 -10.03
N GLY A 320 1.00 -20.62 -10.45
CA GLY A 320 0.05 -20.18 -11.48
C GLY A 320 -0.69 -18.93 -11.03
N LYS A 321 -1.16 -18.89 -9.78
CA LYS A 321 -1.81 -17.70 -9.19
C LYS A 321 -0.85 -16.52 -9.03
N ALA A 322 0.40 -16.78 -8.66
CA ALA A 322 1.43 -15.73 -8.64
C ALA A 322 1.66 -15.16 -10.05
N LEU A 323 1.70 -15.99 -11.07
CA LEU A 323 1.85 -15.55 -12.47
C LEU A 323 0.61 -14.80 -12.98
N GLU A 324 -0.61 -15.24 -12.64
CA GLU A 324 -1.84 -14.52 -12.96
C GLU A 324 -1.79 -13.09 -12.35
N ALA A 325 -1.39 -12.97 -11.09
CA ALA A 325 -1.23 -11.66 -10.43
C ALA A 325 -0.20 -10.77 -11.16
N PHE A 326 0.92 -11.34 -11.59
CA PHE A 326 1.94 -10.63 -12.37
C PHE A 326 1.39 -10.12 -13.70
N VAL A 327 0.66 -10.95 -14.44
CA VAL A 327 0.05 -10.58 -15.74
C VAL A 327 -1.02 -9.49 -15.57
N LEU A 328 -1.77 -9.50 -14.48
CA LEU A 328 -2.80 -8.48 -14.20
C LEU A 328 -2.20 -7.16 -13.72
N ASN A 329 -0.97 -7.15 -13.17
CA ASN A 329 -0.39 -5.94 -12.60
C ASN A 329 0.15 -5.00 -13.68
N PRO A 330 -0.40 -3.77 -13.85
CA PRO A 330 0.03 -2.85 -14.91
C PRO A 330 1.47 -2.33 -14.76
N LEU A 331 2.10 -2.52 -13.60
CA LEU A 331 3.49 -2.13 -13.33
C LEU A 331 4.48 -3.25 -13.66
N VAL A 332 3.97 -4.44 -13.98
CA VAL A 332 4.75 -5.55 -14.51
C VAL A 332 4.59 -5.58 -16.04
N GLU A 333 5.69 -5.57 -16.77
CA GLU A 333 5.63 -5.67 -18.23
C GLU A 333 5.31 -7.11 -18.66
N ASN A 334 4.27 -7.28 -19.49
CA ASN A 334 3.89 -8.56 -20.08
C ASN A 334 4.73 -8.83 -21.33
N ASN A 335 5.94 -9.36 -21.11
CA ASN A 335 6.89 -9.72 -22.16
C ASN A 335 7.68 -10.98 -21.75
N GLU A 336 8.73 -11.31 -22.48
CA GLU A 336 9.59 -12.46 -22.20
C GLU A 336 10.30 -12.44 -20.83
N ASN A 337 10.30 -11.29 -20.15
CA ASN A 337 10.92 -11.12 -18.85
C ASN A 337 9.93 -11.30 -17.67
N THR A 338 8.63 -11.34 -17.92
CA THR A 338 7.61 -11.47 -16.86
C THR A 338 7.87 -12.67 -15.95
N THR A 339 8.05 -13.86 -16.54
CA THR A 339 8.35 -15.07 -15.78
C THR A 339 9.74 -15.06 -15.18
N LYS A 340 10.73 -14.46 -15.85
CA LYS A 340 12.09 -14.36 -15.30
C LYS A 340 12.14 -13.54 -14.04
N VAL A 341 11.41 -12.40 -14.00
CA VAL A 341 11.32 -11.56 -12.80
C VAL A 341 10.64 -12.30 -11.65
N LEU A 342 9.52 -13.00 -11.93
CA LEU A 342 8.84 -13.81 -10.93
C LEU A 342 9.76 -14.91 -10.38
N ASP A 343 10.44 -15.64 -11.24
CA ASP A 343 11.32 -16.75 -10.88
C ASP A 343 12.52 -16.28 -10.05
N GLU A 344 13.17 -15.20 -10.49
CA GLU A 344 14.32 -14.62 -9.78
C GLU A 344 13.92 -14.09 -8.40
N LEU A 345 12.79 -13.38 -8.31
CA LEU A 345 12.25 -12.91 -7.03
C LEU A 345 11.92 -14.08 -6.08
N LEU A 346 11.32 -15.18 -6.58
CA LEU A 346 11.07 -16.38 -5.77
C LEU A 346 12.35 -16.95 -5.18
N VAL A 347 13.38 -17.10 -6.00
CA VAL A 347 14.70 -17.60 -5.55
C VAL A 347 15.37 -16.63 -4.58
N ALA A 348 15.34 -15.33 -4.87
CA ALA A 348 15.96 -14.32 -4.04
C ALA A 348 15.30 -14.19 -2.65
N HIS A 349 14.02 -14.53 -2.54
CA HIS A 349 13.25 -14.48 -1.30
C HIS A 349 13.01 -15.85 -0.65
N ALA A 350 13.70 -16.90 -1.09
CA ALA A 350 13.48 -18.28 -0.63
C ALA A 350 13.39 -18.45 0.89
N LYS A 351 14.19 -17.69 1.65
CA LYS A 351 14.20 -17.69 3.13
C LYS A 351 12.83 -17.37 3.76
N TYR A 352 12.01 -16.56 3.08
CA TYR A 352 10.75 -16.02 3.61
C TYR A 352 9.51 -16.58 2.92
N LEU A 353 9.69 -17.55 1.99
CA LEU A 353 8.60 -18.07 1.16
C LEU A 353 8.47 -19.60 1.29
N PRO A 354 8.24 -20.11 2.52
CA PRO A 354 8.14 -21.57 2.74
C PRO A 354 7.02 -22.21 1.94
N GLN A 355 5.94 -21.48 1.63
CA GLN A 355 4.82 -21.99 0.82
C GLN A 355 5.20 -22.25 -0.64
N PHE A 356 6.25 -21.59 -1.16
CA PHE A 356 6.77 -21.81 -2.52
C PHE A 356 8.00 -22.73 -2.56
N LYS A 357 8.32 -23.44 -1.47
CA LYS A 357 9.57 -24.19 -1.32
C LYS A 357 9.85 -25.14 -2.50
N GLU A 358 8.88 -25.97 -2.86
CA GLU A 358 9.05 -26.95 -3.95
C GLU A 358 9.35 -26.27 -5.28
N LYS A 359 8.62 -25.18 -5.59
CA LYS A 359 8.84 -24.39 -6.81
C LYS A 359 10.20 -23.70 -6.81
N ILE A 360 10.62 -23.15 -5.69
CA ILE A 360 11.94 -22.53 -5.54
C ILE A 360 13.07 -23.54 -5.75
N GLU A 361 12.95 -24.75 -5.21
CA GLU A 361 13.92 -25.84 -5.42
C GLU A 361 13.99 -26.26 -6.89
N GLU A 362 12.85 -26.37 -7.57
CA GLU A 362 12.78 -26.62 -9.02
C GLU A 362 13.51 -25.51 -9.81
N LEU A 363 13.25 -24.23 -9.49
CA LEU A 363 13.85 -23.08 -10.17
C LEU A 363 15.38 -23.04 -9.96
N LYS A 364 15.85 -23.29 -8.75
CA LYS A 364 17.30 -23.40 -8.44
C LYS A 364 17.94 -24.54 -9.23
N ALA A 365 17.28 -25.69 -9.31
CA ALA A 365 17.77 -26.84 -10.09
C ALA A 365 17.87 -26.52 -11.61
N LYS A 366 17.05 -25.61 -12.11
CA LYS A 366 17.10 -25.08 -13.48
C LYS A 366 18.15 -23.96 -13.66
N GLY A 367 18.87 -23.58 -12.62
CA GLY A 367 19.92 -22.56 -12.66
C GLY A 367 19.40 -21.13 -12.53
N VAL A 368 18.16 -20.93 -12.07
CA VAL A 368 17.65 -19.58 -11.78
C VAL A 368 18.38 -18.99 -10.59
N HIS A 369 18.98 -17.84 -10.79
CA HIS A 369 19.72 -17.08 -9.76
C HIS A 369 19.77 -15.60 -10.16
N SER A 370 20.00 -14.70 -9.21
CA SER A 370 20.26 -13.31 -9.51
C SER A 370 21.71 -13.12 -10.02
N THR A 371 21.89 -12.22 -10.94
CA THR A 371 23.24 -11.79 -11.40
C THR A 371 23.63 -10.44 -10.80
N ASP A 372 22.75 -9.79 -10.06
CA ASP A 372 23.03 -8.53 -9.39
C ASP A 372 23.87 -8.74 -8.13
N PRO A 373 25.07 -8.11 -8.04
CA PRO A 373 25.96 -8.34 -6.90
C PRO A 373 25.37 -7.97 -5.53
N VAL A 374 24.53 -6.92 -5.50
CA VAL A 374 23.86 -6.49 -4.25
C VAL A 374 22.81 -7.50 -3.82
N VAL A 375 22.02 -8.00 -4.76
CA VAL A 375 21.02 -9.05 -4.47
C VAL A 375 21.71 -10.32 -4.00
N MET A 376 22.82 -10.73 -4.63
CA MET A 376 23.58 -11.91 -4.25
C MET A 376 24.14 -11.79 -2.83
N ASP A 377 24.77 -10.66 -2.49
CA ASP A 377 25.26 -10.40 -1.14
C ASP A 377 24.13 -10.45 -0.10
N LEU A 378 22.98 -9.85 -0.40
CA LEU A 378 21.82 -9.90 0.49
C LEU A 378 21.17 -11.28 0.61
N MET A 379 21.36 -12.17 -0.37
CA MET A 379 20.91 -13.57 -0.25
C MET A 379 21.81 -14.37 0.69
N GLU A 380 23.09 -14.07 0.73
CA GLU A 380 24.08 -14.78 1.55
C GLU A 380 24.19 -14.20 2.97
N HIS A 381 24.23 -12.88 3.13
CA HIS A 381 24.56 -12.19 4.37
C HIS A 381 23.40 -11.34 4.93
N GLY A 382 22.32 -11.09 4.16
CA GLY A 382 21.18 -10.25 4.56
C GLY A 382 20.22 -10.94 5.55
N HIS A 383 19.38 -10.09 6.15
CA HIS A 383 18.30 -10.52 7.04
C HIS A 383 17.21 -11.29 6.28
#